data_9e8db253baeab779d9c8d7c64980bd19
#
_entry.id   9e8db253baeab779d9c8d7c64980bd19
#
_cell.length_a   1.000
_cell.length_b   1.000
_cell.length_c   1.000
_cell.angle_alpha   90.00
_cell.angle_beta   90.00
_cell.angle_gamma   90.00
#
_symmetry.space_group_name_H-M   'P 1'
#
loop_
_entity.id
_entity.type
_entity.pdbx_description
1 polymer ?
#
loop_
_entity_poly.entity_id
_entity_poly.type
_entity_poly.pdbx_seq_one_letter_code
_entity_poly.pdbx_strand_id
1 'polypeptide(L)'
;MIDNLTEIVPLLKFEEGTFYYLQVLQRKKDNPGMSWQTKQRYFKFIRSQEELETYTKEAREISDFYNARAYISLTPRSFEKLSLEALVELSTRIKNKDYTSNFKIFEKLALLPGCAKKSGKLWMIDYDSKLPGFPEFLEEATYKVKIRASLPTVNGYHIIVEPFNIQILGQPEDADYNYKLGEYEFGLKFDCNALLYYRN
;
A
#
# COMPACT_ATOMS: atom_id res chain seq x y z
N MET A 1 -16.92 -9.47 4.14
CA MET A 1 -15.96 -9.60 3.01
C MET A 1 -15.71 -8.22 2.43
N ILE A 2 -14.45 -7.85 2.25
CA ILE A 2 -14.00 -6.60 1.62
C ILE A 2 -13.33 -6.98 0.30
N ASP A 3 -13.74 -6.36 -0.80
CA ASP A 3 -13.13 -6.51 -2.10
C ASP A 3 -13.16 -5.15 -2.81
N ASN A 4 -12.00 -4.53 -2.92
CA ASN A 4 -11.83 -3.18 -3.44
C ASN A 4 -11.24 -3.17 -4.87
N LEU A 5 -11.24 -4.31 -5.57
CA LEU A 5 -10.60 -4.42 -6.88
C LEU A 5 -11.21 -3.43 -7.89
N THR A 6 -12.54 -3.32 -7.92
CA THR A 6 -13.27 -2.46 -8.86
C THR A 6 -12.89 -0.98 -8.71
N GLU A 7 -12.70 -0.53 -7.46
CA GLU A 7 -12.32 0.85 -7.14
C GLU A 7 -10.83 1.11 -7.35
N ILE A 8 -9.99 0.07 -7.21
CA ILE A 8 -8.54 0.18 -7.35
C ILE A 8 -8.09 0.17 -8.82
N VAL A 9 -8.70 -0.66 -9.66
CA VAL A 9 -8.32 -0.79 -11.08
C VAL A 9 -8.22 0.56 -11.81
N PRO A 10 -9.17 1.50 -11.68
CA PRO A 10 -9.09 2.80 -12.36
C PRO A 10 -7.94 3.70 -11.86
N LEU A 11 -7.39 3.42 -10.69
CA LEU A 11 -6.28 4.18 -10.11
C LEU A 11 -4.92 3.76 -10.66
N LEU A 12 -4.81 2.55 -11.20
CA LEU A 12 -3.56 1.99 -11.68
C LEU A 12 -3.33 2.38 -13.15
N LYS A 13 -2.10 2.82 -13.44
CA LYS A 13 -1.66 3.17 -14.79
C LYS A 13 -0.44 2.33 -15.13
N PHE A 14 -0.63 1.36 -16.03
CA PHE A 14 0.46 0.49 -16.48
C PHE A 14 1.27 1.19 -17.56
N GLU A 15 2.55 1.38 -17.31
CA GLU A 15 3.51 1.99 -18.24
C GLU A 15 4.71 1.05 -18.38
N GLU A 16 5.34 1.04 -19.55
CA GLU A 16 6.55 0.25 -19.79
C GLU A 16 7.65 0.60 -18.78
N GLY A 17 8.38 -0.41 -18.31
CA GLY A 17 9.43 -0.25 -17.31
C GLY A 17 8.93 0.01 -15.88
N THR A 18 7.61 -0.05 -15.66
CA THR A 18 7.01 0.13 -14.32
C THR A 18 6.26 -1.11 -13.84
N PHE A 19 6.01 -1.16 -12.55
CA PHE A 19 5.21 -2.19 -11.91
C PHE A 19 4.51 -1.65 -10.67
N TYR A 20 3.46 -2.33 -10.28
CA TYR A 20 2.89 -2.31 -8.94
C TYR A 20 3.26 -3.62 -8.24
N TYR A 21 3.20 -3.68 -6.91
CA TYR A 21 3.35 -4.96 -6.23
C TYR A 21 2.07 -5.33 -5.49
N LEU A 22 1.74 -6.61 -5.57
CA LEU A 22 0.65 -7.26 -4.87
C LEU A 22 1.25 -8.17 -3.80
N GLN A 23 0.76 -8.05 -2.57
CA GLN A 23 1.22 -8.88 -1.47
C GLN A 23 0.07 -9.36 -0.60
N VAL A 24 0.22 -10.55 -0.03
CA VAL A 24 -0.70 -11.09 0.99
C VAL A 24 0.04 -11.18 2.32
N LEU A 25 -0.51 -10.49 3.31
CA LEU A 25 0.08 -10.38 4.65
C LEU A 25 -0.84 -11.03 5.69
N GLN A 26 -0.35 -12.07 6.33
CA GLN A 26 -0.98 -12.66 7.51
C GLN A 26 -0.52 -11.89 8.75
N ARG A 27 -1.44 -11.22 9.43
CA ARG A 27 -1.16 -10.34 10.56
C ARG A 27 -1.55 -11.01 11.87
N LYS A 28 -0.77 -10.79 12.91
CA LYS A 28 -1.05 -11.31 14.25
C LYS A 28 -2.39 -10.85 14.80
N LYS A 29 -2.77 -9.59 14.54
CA LYS A 29 -4.05 -9.04 15.01
C LYS A 29 -5.27 -9.79 14.46
N ASP A 30 -5.14 -10.36 13.26
CA ASP A 30 -6.19 -11.15 12.62
C ASP A 30 -6.04 -12.66 12.94
N ASN A 31 -4.89 -13.06 13.51
CA ASN A 31 -4.52 -14.45 13.83
C ASN A 31 -3.80 -14.50 15.20
N PRO A 32 -4.52 -14.42 16.33
CA PRO A 32 -3.92 -14.28 17.67
C PRO A 32 -2.94 -15.39 18.07
N GLY A 33 -3.06 -16.60 17.49
CA GLY A 33 -2.17 -17.74 17.76
C GLY A 33 -0.77 -17.67 17.11
N MET A 34 -0.49 -16.63 16.29
CA MET A 34 0.81 -16.51 15.62
C MET A 34 1.91 -16.02 16.59
N SER A 35 3.11 -16.60 16.45
CA SER A 35 4.31 -16.19 17.20
C SER A 35 5.00 -14.93 16.63
N TRP A 36 4.74 -14.58 15.36
CA TRP A 36 5.29 -13.42 14.66
C TRP A 36 4.22 -12.35 14.43
N GLN A 37 4.63 -11.09 14.26
CA GLN A 37 3.70 -9.96 14.07
C GLN A 37 3.02 -9.96 12.70
N THR A 38 3.79 -10.20 11.64
CA THR A 38 3.30 -10.24 10.26
C THR A 38 4.13 -11.22 9.44
N LYS A 39 3.47 -12.04 8.63
CA LYS A 39 4.13 -12.94 7.68
C LYS A 39 3.61 -12.71 6.28
N GLN A 40 4.54 -12.43 5.35
CA GLN A 40 4.22 -12.37 3.93
C GLN A 40 4.02 -13.79 3.39
N ARG A 41 2.85 -14.02 2.80
CA ARG A 41 2.44 -15.32 2.23
C ARG A 41 2.55 -15.35 0.72
N TYR A 42 2.49 -14.18 0.08
CA TYR A 42 2.48 -14.03 -1.36
C TYR A 42 3.03 -12.66 -1.76
N PHE A 43 3.69 -12.61 -2.92
CA PHE A 43 4.21 -11.38 -3.50
C PHE A 43 4.32 -11.52 -5.02
N LYS A 44 3.85 -10.52 -5.77
CA LYS A 44 3.98 -10.45 -7.23
C LYS A 44 4.24 -9.01 -7.68
N PHE A 45 5.02 -8.89 -8.74
CA PHE A 45 5.10 -7.68 -9.54
C PHE A 45 3.97 -7.71 -10.57
N ILE A 46 3.22 -6.61 -10.69
CA ILE A 46 2.08 -6.46 -11.59
C ILE A 46 2.45 -5.43 -12.65
N ARG A 47 2.53 -5.84 -13.90
CA ARG A 47 2.99 -5.02 -15.04
C ARG A 47 1.88 -4.68 -16.03
N SER A 48 0.75 -5.38 -15.93
CA SER A 48 -0.39 -5.21 -16.84
C SER A 48 -1.71 -5.49 -16.11
N GLN A 49 -2.80 -5.08 -16.73
CA GLN A 49 -4.14 -5.40 -16.24
C GLN A 49 -4.41 -6.92 -16.24
N GLU A 50 -3.93 -7.64 -17.26
CA GLU A 50 -4.07 -9.10 -17.35
C GLU A 50 -3.36 -9.80 -16.17
N GLU A 51 -2.15 -9.36 -15.83
CA GLU A 51 -1.43 -9.85 -14.65
C GLU A 51 -2.17 -9.51 -13.36
N LEU A 52 -2.74 -8.30 -13.26
CA LEU A 52 -3.55 -7.91 -12.10
C LEU A 52 -4.73 -8.86 -11.90
N GLU A 53 -5.49 -9.13 -12.97
CA GLU A 53 -6.65 -10.02 -12.91
C GLU A 53 -6.25 -11.45 -12.51
N THR A 54 -5.15 -11.95 -13.08
CA THR A 54 -4.64 -13.30 -12.79
C THR A 54 -4.17 -13.41 -11.34
N TYR A 55 -3.27 -12.53 -10.92
CA TYR A 55 -2.65 -12.63 -9.59
C TYR A 55 -3.57 -12.19 -8.46
N THR A 56 -4.61 -11.39 -8.74
CA THR A 56 -5.64 -11.09 -7.73
C THR A 56 -6.46 -12.32 -7.38
N LYS A 57 -6.75 -13.20 -8.34
CA LYS A 57 -7.44 -14.48 -8.05
C LYS A 57 -6.59 -15.34 -7.11
N GLU A 58 -5.31 -15.53 -7.42
CA GLU A 58 -4.39 -16.27 -6.55
C GLU A 58 -4.28 -15.63 -5.15
N ALA A 59 -4.19 -14.29 -5.09
CA ALA A 59 -4.10 -13.56 -3.82
C ALA A 59 -5.35 -13.73 -2.95
N ARG A 60 -6.55 -13.79 -3.54
CA ARG A 60 -7.80 -14.06 -2.81
C ARG A 60 -7.79 -15.46 -2.19
N GLU A 61 -7.44 -16.48 -2.99
CA GLU A 61 -7.37 -17.87 -2.51
C GLU A 61 -6.36 -18.01 -1.34
N ILE A 62 -5.18 -17.40 -1.48
CA ILE A 62 -4.17 -17.40 -0.43
C ILE A 62 -4.63 -16.61 0.80
N SER A 63 -5.31 -15.47 0.60
CA SER A 63 -5.88 -14.68 1.70
C SER A 63 -6.92 -15.47 2.48
N ASP A 64 -7.81 -16.19 1.79
CA ASP A 64 -8.83 -17.03 2.41
C ASP A 64 -8.20 -18.19 3.19
N PHE A 65 -7.21 -18.87 2.59
CA PHE A 65 -6.54 -20.00 3.21
C PHE A 65 -5.80 -19.65 4.51
N TYR A 66 -5.13 -18.46 4.53
CA TYR A 66 -4.31 -18.07 5.68
C TYR A 66 -4.99 -17.07 6.62
N ASN A 67 -6.25 -16.73 6.44
CA ASN A 67 -6.91 -15.60 7.10
C ASN A 67 -6.00 -14.35 7.04
N ALA A 68 -5.67 -13.95 5.81
CA ALA A 68 -4.70 -12.91 5.51
C ALA A 68 -5.33 -11.80 4.68
N ARG A 69 -4.66 -10.66 4.61
CA ARG A 69 -5.10 -9.50 3.84
C ARG A 69 -4.26 -9.34 2.59
N ALA A 70 -4.90 -9.17 1.43
CA ALA A 70 -4.22 -8.79 0.20
C ALA A 70 -4.13 -7.25 0.11
N TYR A 71 -2.95 -6.76 -0.29
CA TYR A 71 -2.66 -5.35 -0.47
C TYR A 71 -1.99 -5.12 -1.83
N ILE A 72 -2.27 -3.98 -2.44
CA ILE A 72 -1.59 -3.54 -3.66
C ILE A 72 -1.00 -2.14 -3.47
N SER A 73 0.20 -1.90 -4.01
CA SER A 73 0.78 -0.56 -4.05
C SER A 73 0.00 0.34 -5.00
N LEU A 74 -0.23 1.59 -4.62
CA LEU A 74 -0.90 2.57 -5.48
C LEU A 74 0.09 3.46 -6.22
N THR A 75 1.35 3.52 -5.77
CA THR A 75 2.40 4.25 -6.45
C THR A 75 3.14 3.32 -7.41
N PRO A 76 3.22 3.65 -8.71
CA PRO A 76 3.99 2.87 -9.66
C PRO A 76 5.48 2.89 -9.30
N ARG A 77 6.17 1.79 -9.52
CA ARG A 77 7.57 1.60 -9.21
C ARG A 77 8.37 1.34 -10.48
N SER A 78 9.65 1.74 -10.49
CA SER A 78 10.53 1.60 -11.65
C SER A 78 11.40 0.35 -11.53
N PHE A 79 11.39 -0.49 -12.57
CA PHE A 79 12.32 -1.62 -12.69
C PHE A 79 13.77 -1.17 -12.79
N GLU A 80 14.02 -0.03 -13.46
CA GLU A 80 15.37 0.55 -13.54
C GLU A 80 15.92 0.86 -12.14
N LYS A 81 15.17 1.61 -11.33
CA LYS A 81 15.55 1.93 -9.96
C LYS A 81 15.71 0.69 -9.09
N LEU A 82 14.78 -0.26 -9.20
CA LEU A 82 14.87 -1.53 -8.49
C LEU A 82 16.15 -2.29 -8.85
N SER A 83 16.51 -2.31 -10.14
CA SER A 83 17.72 -2.98 -10.62
C SER A 83 18.99 -2.30 -10.09
N LEU A 84 19.03 -0.97 -10.09
CA LEU A 84 20.16 -0.21 -9.55
C LEU A 84 20.34 -0.43 -8.04
N GLU A 85 19.26 -0.36 -7.27
CA GLU A 85 19.27 -0.64 -5.84
C GLU A 85 19.70 -2.10 -5.55
N ALA A 86 19.23 -3.05 -6.36
CA ALA A 86 19.61 -4.45 -6.24
C ALA A 86 21.11 -4.67 -6.50
N LEU A 87 21.68 -3.97 -7.48
CA LEU A 87 23.12 -4.04 -7.78
C LEU A 87 23.96 -3.54 -6.59
N VAL A 88 23.58 -2.41 -5.99
CA VAL A 88 24.25 -1.82 -4.83
C VAL A 88 24.16 -2.77 -3.63
N GLU A 89 22.97 -3.27 -3.32
CA GLU A 89 22.74 -4.17 -2.19
C GLU A 89 23.50 -5.50 -2.37
N LEU A 90 23.47 -6.11 -3.58
CA LEU A 90 24.20 -7.33 -3.87
C LEU A 90 25.72 -7.13 -3.72
N SER A 91 26.26 -6.01 -4.22
CA SER A 91 27.68 -5.67 -4.07
C SER A 91 28.07 -5.56 -2.60
N THR A 92 27.23 -4.93 -1.79
CA THR A 92 27.44 -4.77 -0.35
C THR A 92 27.42 -6.14 0.36
N ARG A 93 26.48 -7.00 0.03
CA ARG A 93 26.40 -8.36 0.60
C ARG A 93 27.58 -9.22 0.24
N ILE A 94 28.01 -9.19 -1.03
CA ILE A 94 29.19 -9.92 -1.50
C ILE A 94 30.44 -9.46 -0.70
N LYS A 95 30.63 -8.14 -0.54
CA LYS A 95 31.72 -7.58 0.26
C LYS A 95 31.70 -8.09 1.70
N ASN A 96 30.51 -8.20 2.30
CA ASN A 96 30.31 -8.65 3.67
C ASN A 96 30.22 -10.18 3.80
N LYS A 97 30.38 -10.92 2.71
CA LYS A 97 30.25 -12.40 2.67
C LYS A 97 28.87 -12.91 3.15
N ASP A 98 27.83 -12.09 3.01
CA ASP A 98 26.45 -12.47 3.30
C ASP A 98 25.78 -12.96 2.00
N TYR A 99 25.64 -14.26 1.87
CA TYR A 99 25.05 -14.90 0.70
C TYR A 99 23.63 -15.42 0.97
N THR A 100 23.17 -15.30 2.22
CA THR A 100 21.85 -15.77 2.61
C THR A 100 20.77 -14.78 2.13
N SER A 101 19.60 -15.30 1.80
CA SER A 101 18.44 -14.48 1.41
C SER A 101 18.59 -13.62 0.13
N ASN A 102 19.61 -13.84 -0.71
CA ASN A 102 19.78 -13.11 -1.96
C ASN A 102 18.58 -13.28 -2.91
N PHE A 103 17.89 -14.41 -2.87
CA PHE A 103 16.69 -14.68 -3.67
C PHE A 103 15.49 -13.78 -3.33
N LYS A 104 15.48 -13.13 -2.15
CA LYS A 104 14.42 -12.19 -1.72
C LYS A 104 14.79 -10.72 -1.88
N ILE A 105 15.92 -10.43 -2.50
CA ILE A 105 16.44 -9.08 -2.57
C ILE A 105 15.48 -8.14 -3.31
N PHE A 106 14.96 -8.57 -4.46
CA PHE A 106 14.04 -7.77 -5.27
C PHE A 106 12.71 -7.51 -4.55
N GLU A 107 12.16 -8.49 -3.84
CA GLU A 107 10.95 -8.31 -3.04
C GLU A 107 11.15 -7.24 -1.96
N LYS A 108 12.27 -7.31 -1.24
CA LYS A 108 12.62 -6.35 -0.20
C LYS A 108 12.80 -4.94 -0.75
N LEU A 109 13.60 -4.80 -1.81
CA LEU A 109 13.93 -3.50 -2.40
C LEU A 109 12.74 -2.87 -3.10
N ALA A 110 11.85 -3.67 -3.69
CA ALA A 110 10.61 -3.17 -4.29
C ALA A 110 9.71 -2.42 -3.30
N LEU A 111 9.82 -2.69 -2.01
CA LEU A 111 9.06 -2.01 -0.97
C LEU A 111 9.66 -0.64 -0.58
N LEU A 112 10.91 -0.37 -0.96
CA LEU A 112 11.58 0.87 -0.58
C LEU A 112 11.03 2.07 -1.35
N PRO A 113 10.87 3.24 -0.69
CA PRO A 113 10.42 4.48 -1.33
C PRO A 113 11.31 4.91 -2.50
N GLY A 114 12.60 4.57 -2.48
CA GLY A 114 13.58 4.85 -3.55
C GLY A 114 13.17 4.28 -4.90
N CYS A 115 12.50 3.14 -4.94
CA CYS A 115 12.01 2.51 -6.16
C CYS A 115 10.74 3.16 -6.71
N ALA A 116 10.06 4.00 -5.96
CA ALA A 116 8.84 4.67 -6.38
C ALA A 116 9.10 5.66 -7.54
N LYS A 117 8.16 5.70 -8.49
CA LYS A 117 8.18 6.70 -9.56
C LYS A 117 7.74 8.05 -8.99
N LYS A 118 8.34 9.15 -9.45
CA LYS A 118 7.98 10.50 -8.97
C LYS A 118 6.60 10.95 -9.48
N SER A 119 6.24 10.54 -10.69
CA SER A 119 4.93 10.83 -11.31
C SER A 119 3.89 9.77 -10.95
N GLY A 120 2.62 10.15 -10.92
CA GLY A 120 1.51 9.23 -10.66
C GLY A 120 1.40 8.77 -9.20
N LYS A 121 2.04 9.47 -8.26
CA LYS A 121 1.89 9.19 -6.84
C LYS A 121 0.47 9.45 -6.39
N LEU A 122 -0.04 8.54 -5.58
CA LEU A 122 -1.26 8.74 -4.80
C LEU A 122 -0.90 8.65 -3.32
N TRP A 123 -1.58 9.45 -2.52
CA TRP A 123 -1.49 9.37 -1.07
C TRP A 123 -2.71 8.69 -0.51
N MET A 124 -2.62 8.21 0.71
CA MET A 124 -3.73 7.55 1.39
C MET A 124 -3.92 8.18 2.76
N ILE A 125 -5.16 8.53 3.04
CA ILE A 125 -5.62 8.86 4.38
C ILE A 125 -6.20 7.58 4.98
N ASP A 126 -5.55 7.10 6.03
CA ASP A 126 -5.92 5.90 6.78
C ASP A 126 -6.82 6.34 7.94
N TYR A 127 -8.12 6.09 7.80
CA TYR A 127 -9.14 6.48 8.75
C TYR A 127 -9.72 5.24 9.43
N ASP A 128 -9.21 4.92 10.60
CA ASP A 128 -9.59 3.75 11.39
C ASP A 128 -10.80 4.05 12.32
N SER A 129 -11.86 4.67 11.78
CA SER A 129 -13.11 4.93 12.49
C SER A 129 -14.33 4.65 11.61
N LYS A 130 -15.44 4.34 12.24
CA LYS A 130 -16.74 4.14 11.59
C LYS A 130 -17.66 5.36 11.70
N LEU A 131 -17.17 6.49 12.22
CA LEU A 131 -17.92 7.73 12.21
C LEU A 131 -18.24 8.12 10.76
N PRO A 132 -19.51 8.34 10.40
CA PRO A 132 -19.89 8.70 9.04
C PRO A 132 -19.48 10.14 8.71
N GLY A 133 -19.45 10.49 7.43
CA GLY A 133 -19.27 11.85 6.97
C GLY A 133 -17.83 12.34 6.88
N PHE A 134 -16.82 11.50 7.17
CA PHE A 134 -15.43 11.94 7.08
C PHE A 134 -14.95 12.26 5.65
N PRO A 135 -15.29 11.50 4.59
CA PRO A 135 -14.94 11.89 3.23
C PRO A 135 -15.52 13.25 2.85
N GLU A 136 -16.80 13.49 3.12
CA GLU A 136 -17.51 14.75 2.87
C GLU A 136 -16.91 15.89 3.69
N PHE A 137 -16.63 15.66 4.97
CA PHE A 137 -15.94 16.62 5.82
C PHE A 137 -14.56 16.97 5.28
N LEU A 138 -13.79 15.98 4.80
CA LEU A 138 -12.46 16.21 4.25
C LEU A 138 -12.53 17.07 2.97
N GLU A 139 -13.50 16.84 2.10
CA GLU A 139 -13.71 17.66 0.90
C GLU A 139 -14.10 19.10 1.27
N GLU A 140 -15.01 19.28 2.20
CA GLU A 140 -15.46 20.61 2.65
C GLU A 140 -14.37 21.37 3.41
N ALA A 141 -13.69 20.71 4.37
CA ALA A 141 -12.70 21.36 5.23
C ALA A 141 -11.44 21.77 4.47
N THR A 142 -11.12 21.10 3.37
CA THR A 142 -9.82 21.27 2.72
C THR A 142 -9.88 21.80 1.29
N TYR A 143 -11.04 22.01 0.67
CA TYR A 143 -11.28 22.50 -0.71
C TYR A 143 -10.26 22.11 -1.81
N LYS A 144 -9.09 21.61 -1.39
CA LYS A 144 -7.91 21.34 -2.24
C LYS A 144 -7.52 19.88 -2.25
N VAL A 145 -8.14 19.04 -1.40
CA VAL A 145 -7.88 17.61 -1.39
C VAL A 145 -8.77 16.94 -2.42
N LYS A 146 -8.17 16.41 -3.46
CA LYS A 146 -8.89 15.71 -4.50
C LYS A 146 -8.97 14.23 -4.20
N ILE A 147 -10.12 13.77 -3.76
CA ILE A 147 -10.41 12.38 -3.49
C ILE A 147 -10.53 11.62 -4.82
N ARG A 148 -9.86 10.48 -4.92
CA ARG A 148 -9.87 9.58 -6.08
C ARG A 148 -10.69 8.32 -5.83
N ALA A 149 -10.68 7.82 -4.61
CA ALA A 149 -11.48 6.68 -4.19
C ALA A 149 -11.59 6.63 -2.66
N SER A 150 -12.66 6.02 -2.17
CA SER A 150 -12.84 5.66 -0.75
C SER A 150 -13.00 4.15 -0.67
N LEU A 151 -12.02 3.48 -0.07
CA LEU A 151 -11.92 2.04 -0.03
C LEU A 151 -12.24 1.54 1.38
N PRO A 152 -13.32 0.77 1.58
CA PRO A 152 -13.64 0.23 2.89
C PRO A 152 -12.53 -0.67 3.43
N THR A 153 -12.30 -0.60 4.73
CA THR A 153 -11.41 -1.47 5.49
C THR A 153 -12.17 -2.19 6.61
N VAL A 154 -11.48 -2.97 7.44
CA VAL A 154 -12.12 -3.66 8.57
C VAL A 154 -12.65 -2.66 9.60
N ASN A 155 -11.93 -1.57 9.84
CA ASN A 155 -12.23 -0.63 10.92
C ASN A 155 -12.70 0.75 10.43
N GLY A 156 -12.59 1.04 9.14
CA GLY A 156 -12.91 2.35 8.57
C GLY A 156 -12.66 2.38 7.07
N TYR A 157 -11.86 3.36 6.61
CA TYR A 157 -11.62 3.60 5.18
C TYR A 157 -10.17 3.94 4.87
N HIS A 158 -9.68 3.51 3.72
CA HIS A 158 -8.54 4.08 3.03
C HIS A 158 -9.06 5.10 2.01
N ILE A 159 -8.86 6.39 2.24
CA ILE A 159 -9.26 7.44 1.30
C ILE A 159 -8.05 7.77 0.43
N ILE A 160 -8.16 7.52 -0.86
CA ILE A 160 -7.08 7.71 -1.81
C ILE A 160 -7.20 9.11 -2.40
N VAL A 161 -6.13 9.89 -2.30
CA VAL A 161 -6.10 11.30 -2.69
C VAL A 161 -4.93 11.61 -3.61
N GLU A 162 -5.07 12.65 -4.43
CA GLU A 162 -3.92 13.25 -5.12
C GLU A 162 -3.03 13.98 -4.11
N PRO A 163 -1.70 14.06 -4.35
CA PRO A 163 -0.81 14.86 -3.51
C PRO A 163 -1.27 16.32 -3.39
N PHE A 164 -1.26 16.84 -2.18
CA PHE A 164 -1.70 18.21 -1.87
C PHE A 164 -0.72 18.89 -0.88
N ASN A 165 -0.91 20.19 -0.64
CA ASN A 165 -0.12 20.87 0.39
C ASN A 165 -0.58 20.43 1.79
N ILE A 166 0.24 19.64 2.48
CA ILE A 166 -0.08 19.09 3.81
C ILE A 166 -0.30 20.16 4.89
N GLN A 167 0.22 21.37 4.71
CA GLN A 167 0.04 22.47 5.68
C GLN A 167 -1.43 22.85 5.87
N ILE A 168 -2.32 22.49 4.93
CA ILE A 168 -3.76 22.70 5.07
C ILE A 168 -4.39 21.84 6.17
N LEU A 169 -3.74 20.74 6.57
CA LEU A 169 -4.17 19.88 7.66
C LEU A 169 -3.70 20.39 9.04
N GLY A 170 -2.89 21.44 9.08
CA GLY A 170 -2.25 21.91 10.31
C GLY A 170 -0.99 21.12 10.67
N GLN A 171 -0.67 21.08 11.95
CA GLN A 171 0.46 20.30 12.46
C GLN A 171 0.03 18.85 12.74
N PRO A 172 0.84 17.85 12.38
CA PRO A 172 0.57 16.48 12.78
C PRO A 172 0.74 16.29 14.29
N GLU A 173 -0.02 15.36 14.86
CA GLU A 173 0.07 14.98 16.29
C GLU A 173 1.39 14.26 16.61
N ASP A 174 1.99 13.59 15.61
CA ASP A 174 3.24 12.83 15.75
C ASP A 174 4.07 12.75 14.47
N ALA A 175 5.23 12.08 14.57
CA ALA A 175 6.16 11.87 13.47
C ALA A 175 5.62 10.91 12.36
N ASP A 176 4.55 10.17 12.64
CA ASP A 176 3.92 9.24 11.71
C ASP A 176 2.83 9.91 10.86
N TYR A 177 2.73 11.25 10.95
CA TYR A 177 1.73 12.07 10.25
C TYR A 177 0.29 11.69 10.60
N ASN A 178 0.03 11.47 11.87
CA ASN A 178 -1.33 11.39 12.40
C ASN A 178 -1.87 12.79 12.65
N TYR A 179 -3.13 13.01 12.28
CA TYR A 179 -3.81 14.30 12.35
C TYR A 179 -5.12 14.17 13.09
N LYS A 180 -5.50 15.27 13.73
CA LYS A 180 -6.81 15.43 14.36
C LYS A 180 -7.49 16.69 13.82
N LEU A 181 -8.64 16.50 13.15
CA LEU A 181 -9.46 17.59 12.64
C LEU A 181 -10.88 17.46 13.22
N GLY A 182 -11.24 18.33 14.19
CA GLY A 182 -12.50 18.20 14.90
C GLY A 182 -12.58 16.88 15.69
N GLU A 183 -13.57 16.06 15.38
CA GLU A 183 -13.76 14.72 15.95
C GLU A 183 -13.05 13.59 15.19
N TYR A 184 -12.42 13.91 14.04
CA TYR A 184 -11.81 12.92 13.17
C TYR A 184 -10.31 12.81 13.43
N GLU A 185 -9.85 11.58 13.65
CA GLU A 185 -8.44 11.23 13.78
C GLU A 185 -8.05 10.29 12.62
N PHE A 186 -6.95 10.59 11.92
CA PHE A 186 -6.51 9.83 10.74
C PHE A 186 -5.00 9.92 10.51
N GLY A 187 -4.46 8.94 9.81
CA GLY A 187 -3.05 8.93 9.38
C GLY A 187 -2.89 9.26 7.90
N LEU A 188 -1.90 10.09 7.54
CA LEU A 188 -1.54 10.36 6.15
C LEU A 188 -0.35 9.51 5.73
N LYS A 189 -0.49 8.74 4.65
CA LYS A 189 0.55 7.85 4.11
C LYS A 189 0.92 8.26 2.69
N PHE A 190 2.22 8.51 2.45
CA PHE A 190 2.74 9.05 1.20
C PHE A 190 3.15 8.00 0.15
N ASP A 191 3.43 6.77 0.59
CA ASP A 191 3.75 5.62 -0.26
C ASP A 191 3.02 4.42 0.35
N CYS A 192 1.83 4.16 -0.15
CA CYS A 192 0.86 3.33 0.53
C CYS A 192 0.48 2.08 -0.27
N ASN A 193 0.03 1.09 0.49
CA ASN A 193 -0.58 -0.12 -0.01
C ASN A 193 -2.04 -0.13 0.40
N ALA A 194 -2.93 -0.04 -0.58
CA ALA A 194 -4.37 -0.13 -0.32
C ALA A 194 -4.77 -1.58 -0.02
N LEU A 195 -5.72 -1.75 0.90
CA LEU A 195 -6.35 -3.04 1.12
C LEU A 195 -7.15 -3.41 -0.14
N LEU A 196 -6.75 -4.51 -0.78
CA LEU A 196 -7.40 -5.04 -1.97
C LEU A 196 -8.52 -6.01 -1.60
N TYR A 197 -8.20 -6.97 -0.72
CA TYR A 197 -9.14 -8.02 -0.36
C TYR A 197 -8.92 -8.52 1.06
N TYR A 198 -10.03 -8.81 1.75
CA TYR A 198 -10.05 -9.53 3.02
C TYR A 198 -11.40 -10.21 3.24
N ARG A 199 -11.35 -11.48 3.57
CA ARG A 199 -12.51 -12.26 4.01
C ARG A 199 -12.49 -12.33 5.54
N ASN A 200 -13.37 -11.57 6.16
CA ASN A 200 -13.58 -11.63 7.61
C ASN A 200 -14.69 -12.61 7.91
#